data_64a775d18d95f52490340d9211c9179c
#
_entry.id   64a775d18d95f52490340d9211c9179c
#
_cell.length_a   1.000
_cell.length_b   1.000
_cell.length_c   1.000
_cell.angle_alpha   90.00
_cell.angle_beta   90.00
_cell.angle_gamma   90.00
#
_symmetry.space_group_name_H-M   'P 1'
#
loop_
_entity.id
_entity.type
_entity.pdbx_description
1 polymer ?
#
loop_
_entity_poly.entity_id
_entity_poly.type
_entity_poly.pdbx_seq_one_letter_code
_entity_poly.pdbx_strand_id
1 'polypeptide(L)'
;MSLNPTKALRHLTVLAAAAVLMTAVGAKSLYAVGTDNPPPTDDSKKKKKDGSAIEQQEQQLAQAKDYAKFLRDYRAARELILAGHYQAGIAAMHALGHDNHPDVANYIGYANRKLGNYEQSKIWYEVALKADPNHTRTWSYYGMWQMEQGNRLKALDDLQKVNLLCGNTDCKEYIELKAVIDGKASY
;
A
#
# COMPACT_ATOMS: atom_id res chain seq x y z
N MET A 1 41.92 -34.65 -4.62
CA MET A 1 40.93 -35.60 -4.12
C MET A 1 39.91 -34.79 -3.32
N SER A 2 38.68 -34.71 -3.58
CA SER A 2 37.70 -35.36 -4.42
C SER A 2 36.57 -34.34 -4.68
N LEU A 3 36.19 -34.21 -5.93
CA LEU A 3 34.97 -33.53 -6.39
C LEU A 3 33.73 -34.24 -5.84
N ASN A 4 32.70 -33.48 -5.49
CA ASN A 4 31.36 -33.96 -5.77
C ASN A 4 30.40 -32.81 -6.05
N PRO A 5 29.82 -32.76 -7.23
CA PRO A 5 28.77 -31.84 -7.59
C PRO A 5 27.40 -32.50 -7.50
N THR A 6 26.38 -31.74 -7.71
CA THR A 6 24.99 -32.12 -7.92
C THR A 6 24.06 -32.09 -6.70
N LYS A 7 23.17 -31.09 -6.75
CA LYS A 7 21.72 -31.26 -6.56
C LYS A 7 21.05 -29.99 -7.06
N ALA A 8 20.67 -30.02 -8.32
CA ALA A 8 19.29 -30.33 -8.76
C ALA A 8 18.32 -29.16 -8.52
N LEU A 9 18.24 -28.40 -9.53
CA LEU A 9 17.17 -27.54 -10.02
C LEU A 9 15.79 -28.24 -9.81
N ARG A 10 14.93 -27.68 -9.01
CA ARG A 10 13.50 -28.03 -9.00
C ARG A 10 12.71 -26.82 -9.44
N HIS A 11 12.36 -26.85 -10.72
CA HIS A 11 11.30 -26.04 -11.30
C HIS A 11 9.97 -26.42 -10.65
N LEU A 12 9.31 -25.49 -10.01
CA LEU A 12 7.90 -25.61 -9.63
C LEU A 12 7.09 -24.74 -10.58
N THR A 13 6.63 -25.35 -11.66
CA THR A 13 5.59 -24.82 -12.54
C THR A 13 4.26 -24.93 -11.82
N VAL A 14 3.68 -23.82 -11.41
CA VAL A 14 2.29 -23.77 -10.97
C VAL A 14 1.42 -23.45 -12.18
N LEU A 15 0.84 -24.49 -12.75
CA LEU A 15 -0.26 -24.38 -13.72
C LEU A 15 -1.55 -24.12 -12.94
N ALA A 16 -2.10 -22.93 -13.02
CA ALA A 16 -3.45 -22.62 -12.60
C ALA A 16 -4.39 -22.93 -13.76
N ALA A 17 -4.99 -24.12 -13.77
CA ALA A 17 -6.08 -24.48 -14.67
C ALA A 17 -7.40 -24.06 -14.01
N ALA A 18 -7.99 -22.98 -14.49
CA ALA A 18 -9.38 -22.62 -14.19
C ALA A 18 -10.30 -23.42 -15.12
N ALA A 19 -10.82 -24.53 -14.65
CA ALA A 19 -11.88 -25.28 -15.33
C ALA A 19 -13.24 -24.66 -15.02
N VAL A 20 -13.84 -23.98 -15.99
CA VAL A 20 -15.23 -23.57 -15.95
C VAL A 20 -16.09 -24.78 -16.41
N LEU A 21 -16.71 -25.44 -15.47
CA LEU A 21 -17.73 -26.46 -15.75
C LEU A 21 -19.08 -25.78 -16.03
N MET A 22 -19.42 -25.65 -17.29
CA MET A 22 -20.81 -25.40 -17.72
C MET A 22 -21.59 -26.73 -17.72
N THR A 23 -22.42 -26.94 -16.72
CA THR A 23 -23.43 -28.00 -16.75
C THR A 23 -24.68 -27.47 -17.47
N ALA A 24 -24.84 -27.85 -18.71
CA ALA A 24 -26.09 -27.68 -19.43
C ALA A 24 -27.08 -28.77 -18.98
N VAL A 25 -28.09 -28.39 -18.19
CA VAL A 25 -29.24 -29.24 -17.90
C VAL A 25 -30.26 -29.05 -19.02
N GLY A 26 -30.36 -30.02 -19.89
CA GLY A 26 -31.37 -30.06 -20.91
C GLY A 26 -32.74 -30.39 -20.31
N ALA A 27 -33.65 -29.44 -20.27
CA ALA A 27 -35.07 -29.67 -19.99
C ALA A 27 -35.78 -30.01 -21.28
N LYS A 28 -36.32 -31.23 -21.36
CA LYS A 28 -37.24 -31.67 -22.43
C LYS A 28 -38.58 -30.95 -22.27
N SER A 29 -38.92 -30.12 -23.23
CA SER A 29 -40.23 -29.47 -23.32
C SER A 29 -41.29 -30.50 -23.79
N LEU A 30 -42.31 -30.70 -22.95
CA LEU A 30 -43.55 -31.38 -23.35
C LEU A 30 -44.46 -30.35 -24.05
N TYR A 31 -44.76 -30.61 -25.29
CA TYR A 31 -45.71 -29.81 -26.05
C TYR A 31 -47.12 -29.93 -25.44
N ALA A 32 -47.65 -28.78 -24.98
CA ALA A 32 -49.10 -28.60 -24.79
C ALA A 32 -49.58 -27.63 -25.86
N VAL A 33 -50.54 -28.11 -26.65
CA VAL A 33 -51.22 -27.36 -27.71
C VAL A 33 -52.22 -26.39 -27.10
N GLY A 34 -52.14 -25.11 -27.50
CA GLY A 34 -53.29 -24.20 -27.49
C GLY A 34 -53.13 -22.97 -26.62
N THR A 35 -52.79 -21.86 -27.21
CA THR A 35 -53.41 -20.53 -27.29
C THR A 35 -52.37 -19.51 -27.78
N ASP A 36 -52.73 -18.83 -28.86
CA ASP A 36 -51.89 -17.81 -29.53
C ASP A 36 -51.76 -16.53 -28.71
N ASN A 37 -50.79 -16.51 -27.79
CA ASN A 37 -50.18 -15.26 -27.30
C ASN A 37 -48.76 -15.57 -26.85
N PRO A 38 -47.71 -14.97 -27.41
CA PRO A 38 -46.38 -15.12 -26.91
C PRO A 38 -46.29 -14.45 -25.52
N PRO A 39 -45.63 -15.08 -24.55
CA PRO A 39 -45.39 -14.41 -23.25
C PRO A 39 -44.57 -13.15 -23.46
N PRO A 40 -44.82 -12.08 -22.68
CA PRO A 40 -44.02 -10.87 -22.76
C PRO A 40 -42.56 -11.21 -22.46
N THR A 41 -41.69 -10.97 -23.42
CA THR A 41 -40.25 -11.09 -23.24
C THR A 41 -39.81 -10.04 -22.23
N ASP A 42 -39.37 -10.49 -21.06
CA ASP A 42 -38.88 -9.66 -19.96
C ASP A 42 -37.45 -9.15 -20.28
N ASP A 43 -37.29 -8.49 -21.43
CA ASP A 43 -36.04 -7.88 -21.88
C ASP A 43 -35.63 -6.68 -21.00
N SER A 44 -36.55 -6.12 -20.22
CA SER A 44 -36.31 -4.99 -19.34
C SER A 44 -35.45 -5.34 -18.10
N LYS A 45 -35.60 -6.61 -17.59
CA LYS A 45 -34.77 -7.07 -16.45
C LYS A 45 -33.35 -7.44 -16.86
N LYS A 46 -33.14 -7.91 -18.09
CA LYS A 46 -31.84 -8.26 -18.62
C LYS A 46 -31.01 -6.99 -18.90
N LYS A 47 -31.61 -5.97 -19.51
CA LYS A 47 -30.99 -4.67 -19.75
C LYS A 47 -30.57 -3.95 -18.45
N LYS A 48 -31.38 -4.03 -17.37
CA LYS A 48 -31.01 -3.41 -16.06
C LYS A 48 -29.84 -4.14 -15.39
N LYS A 49 -29.74 -5.48 -15.52
CA LYS A 49 -28.63 -6.23 -14.94
C LYS A 49 -27.30 -5.97 -15.67
N ASP A 50 -27.36 -5.90 -16.99
CA ASP A 50 -26.17 -5.62 -17.82
C ASP A 50 -25.69 -4.17 -17.65
N GLY A 51 -26.59 -3.18 -17.53
CA GLY A 51 -26.25 -1.79 -17.25
C GLY A 51 -25.54 -1.62 -15.91
N SER A 52 -26.02 -2.24 -14.84
CA SER A 52 -25.42 -2.23 -13.51
C SER A 52 -24.00 -2.85 -13.49
N ALA A 53 -23.77 -3.91 -14.25
CA ALA A 53 -22.45 -4.55 -14.34
C ALA A 53 -21.43 -3.67 -15.10
N ILE A 54 -21.86 -3.00 -16.15
CA ILE A 54 -21.03 -2.06 -16.92
C ILE A 54 -20.65 -0.84 -16.06
N GLU A 55 -21.60 -0.25 -15.35
CA GLU A 55 -21.35 0.87 -14.44
C GLU A 55 -20.35 0.51 -13.34
N GLN A 56 -20.49 -0.69 -12.75
CA GLN A 56 -19.54 -1.19 -11.75
C GLN A 56 -18.14 -1.38 -12.33
N GLN A 57 -18.02 -1.89 -13.53
CA GLN A 57 -16.74 -2.08 -14.21
C GLN A 57 -16.07 -0.74 -14.53
N GLU A 58 -16.85 0.25 -14.99
CA GLU A 58 -16.35 1.61 -15.25
C GLU A 58 -15.85 2.29 -13.96
N GLN A 59 -16.59 2.15 -12.85
CA GLN A 59 -16.18 2.67 -11.54
C GLN A 59 -14.87 2.02 -11.05
N GLN A 60 -14.75 0.69 -11.18
CA GLN A 60 -13.51 -0.01 -10.81
C GLN A 60 -12.32 0.44 -11.65
N LEU A 61 -12.54 0.63 -12.96
CA LEU A 61 -11.50 1.13 -13.86
C LEU A 61 -11.09 2.56 -13.52
N ALA A 62 -12.03 3.43 -13.17
CA ALA A 62 -11.75 4.81 -12.74
C ALA A 62 -10.92 4.80 -11.44
N GLN A 63 -11.32 4.03 -10.43
CA GLN A 63 -10.58 3.89 -9.17
C GLN A 63 -9.15 3.34 -9.40
N ALA A 64 -9.00 2.37 -10.29
CA ALA A 64 -7.69 1.81 -10.63
C ALA A 64 -6.79 2.86 -11.31
N LYS A 65 -7.34 3.70 -12.18
CA LYS A 65 -6.60 4.80 -12.82
C LYS A 65 -6.18 5.87 -11.81
N ASP A 66 -7.07 6.26 -10.90
CA ASP A 66 -6.78 7.25 -9.85
C ASP A 66 -5.70 6.73 -8.89
N TYR A 67 -5.78 5.46 -8.50
CA TYR A 67 -4.75 4.83 -7.68
C TYR A 67 -3.40 4.74 -8.40
N ALA A 68 -3.40 4.39 -9.67
CA ALA A 68 -2.18 4.34 -10.48
C ALA A 68 -1.54 5.74 -10.64
N LYS A 69 -2.39 6.78 -10.80
CA LYS A 69 -1.95 8.18 -10.80
C LYS A 69 -1.33 8.56 -9.46
N PHE A 70 -2.01 8.27 -8.35
CA PHE A 70 -1.49 8.52 -7.00
C PHE A 70 -0.11 7.87 -6.80
N LEU A 71 0.05 6.59 -7.12
CA LEU A 71 1.32 5.89 -6.96
C LEU A 71 2.46 6.50 -7.80
N ARG A 72 2.18 6.90 -9.03
CA ARG A 72 3.16 7.54 -9.90
C ARG A 72 3.62 8.87 -9.31
N ASP A 73 2.67 9.72 -8.94
CA ASP A 73 2.93 11.07 -8.45
C ASP A 73 3.59 11.04 -7.05
N TYR A 74 3.17 10.10 -6.19
CA TYR A 74 3.82 9.81 -4.91
C TYR A 74 5.31 9.40 -5.08
N ARG A 75 5.59 8.51 -6.03
CA ARG A 75 6.99 8.12 -6.32
C ARG A 75 7.83 9.30 -6.74
N ALA A 76 7.30 10.15 -7.63
CA ALA A 76 8.00 11.35 -8.06
C ALA A 76 8.26 12.33 -6.90
N ALA A 77 7.27 12.57 -6.05
CA ALA A 77 7.43 13.41 -4.85
C ALA A 77 8.46 12.83 -3.87
N ARG A 78 8.43 11.51 -3.66
CA ARG A 78 9.39 10.80 -2.82
C ARG A 78 10.82 10.93 -3.37
N GLU A 79 11.03 10.81 -4.68
CA GLU A 79 12.35 10.97 -5.30
C GLU A 79 12.91 12.39 -5.09
N LEU A 80 12.08 13.44 -5.19
CA LEU A 80 12.50 14.80 -4.83
C LEU A 80 13.04 14.87 -3.39
N ILE A 81 12.34 14.28 -2.44
CA ILE A 81 12.75 14.27 -1.02
C ILE A 81 14.06 13.50 -0.84
N LEU A 82 14.19 12.32 -1.45
CA LEU A 82 15.39 11.50 -1.34
C LEU A 82 16.60 12.12 -2.03
N ALA A 83 16.37 12.95 -3.06
CA ALA A 83 17.41 13.74 -3.71
C ALA A 83 17.79 15.02 -2.91
N GLY A 84 17.17 15.28 -1.75
CA GLY A 84 17.44 16.46 -0.92
C GLY A 84 16.68 17.73 -1.32
N HIS A 85 15.78 17.64 -2.32
CA HIS A 85 14.91 18.76 -2.71
C HIS A 85 13.69 18.85 -1.79
N TYR A 86 13.92 19.08 -0.49
CA TYR A 86 12.90 18.91 0.56
C TYR A 86 11.68 19.82 0.36
N GLN A 87 11.87 21.13 0.08
CA GLN A 87 10.75 22.05 -0.12
C GLN A 87 9.89 21.64 -1.34
N ALA A 88 10.54 21.30 -2.45
CA ALA A 88 9.83 20.84 -3.66
C ALA A 88 9.11 19.50 -3.40
N GLY A 89 9.75 18.60 -2.67
CA GLY A 89 9.16 17.33 -2.28
C GLY A 89 7.94 17.48 -1.37
N ILE A 90 7.99 18.37 -0.37
CA ILE A 90 6.84 18.69 0.49
C ILE A 90 5.68 19.24 -0.35
N ALA A 91 5.95 20.22 -1.24
CA ALA A 91 4.93 20.76 -2.12
C ALA A 91 4.31 19.70 -3.03
N ALA A 92 5.14 18.80 -3.58
CA ALA A 92 4.67 17.68 -4.40
C ALA A 92 3.85 16.65 -3.61
N MET A 93 4.21 16.37 -2.35
CA MET A 93 3.41 15.50 -1.47
C MET A 93 2.03 16.12 -1.17
N HIS A 94 1.95 17.41 -0.84
CA HIS A 94 0.67 18.10 -0.65
C HIS A 94 -0.20 18.11 -1.91
N ALA A 95 0.41 18.26 -3.08
CA ALA A 95 -0.30 18.25 -4.37
C ALA A 95 -0.99 16.91 -4.69
N LEU A 96 -0.67 15.82 -3.98
CA LEU A 96 -1.38 14.54 -4.07
C LEU A 96 -2.81 14.63 -3.51
N GLY A 97 -3.11 15.59 -2.62
CA GLY A 97 -4.40 15.70 -1.93
C GLY A 97 -4.69 14.59 -0.91
N HIS A 98 -3.65 13.90 -0.44
CA HIS A 98 -3.74 12.76 0.48
C HIS A 98 -2.84 12.94 1.71
N ASP A 99 -2.86 14.12 2.32
CA ASP A 99 -1.97 14.48 3.44
C ASP A 99 -2.12 13.57 4.66
N ASN A 100 -3.28 12.94 4.84
CA ASN A 100 -3.54 11.98 5.90
C ASN A 100 -3.13 10.53 5.54
N HIS A 101 -2.60 10.28 4.33
CA HIS A 101 -2.05 8.97 4.00
C HIS A 101 -0.74 8.77 4.79
N PRO A 102 -0.56 7.62 5.50
CA PRO A 102 0.59 7.43 6.41
C PRO A 102 1.94 7.69 5.74
N ASP A 103 2.15 7.14 4.55
CA ASP A 103 3.40 7.36 3.81
C ASP A 103 3.61 8.81 3.38
N VAL A 104 2.55 9.52 2.97
CA VAL A 104 2.62 10.93 2.55
C VAL A 104 3.00 11.79 3.74
N ALA A 105 2.25 11.69 4.85
CA ALA A 105 2.54 12.40 6.08
C ALA A 105 3.94 12.10 6.62
N ASN A 106 4.36 10.82 6.59
CA ASN A 106 5.70 10.41 6.99
C ASN A 106 6.80 11.12 6.19
N TYR A 107 6.67 11.21 4.86
CA TYR A 107 7.68 11.89 4.04
C TYR A 107 7.66 13.41 4.19
N ILE A 108 6.50 14.02 4.43
CA ILE A 108 6.42 15.44 4.79
C ILE A 108 7.12 15.68 6.13
N GLY A 109 6.90 14.82 7.13
CA GLY A 109 7.58 14.84 8.40
C GLY A 109 9.11 14.70 8.26
N TYR A 110 9.55 13.72 7.48
CA TYR A 110 10.96 13.50 7.20
C TYR A 110 11.62 14.72 6.52
N ALA A 111 10.99 15.27 5.49
CA ALA A 111 11.52 16.43 4.77
C ALA A 111 11.62 17.68 5.68
N ASN A 112 10.60 17.91 6.53
CA ASN A 112 10.64 18.98 7.53
C ASN A 112 11.78 18.76 8.55
N ARG A 113 12.00 17.53 8.99
CA ARG A 113 13.14 17.21 9.88
C ARG A 113 14.47 17.55 9.24
N LYS A 114 14.65 17.19 7.96
CA LYS A 114 15.87 17.50 7.20
C LYS A 114 16.09 19.00 6.98
N LEU A 115 15.03 19.79 6.98
CA LEU A 115 15.07 21.25 6.94
C LEU A 115 15.30 21.91 8.31
N GLY A 116 15.33 21.15 9.40
CA GLY A 116 15.39 21.68 10.76
C GLY A 116 14.07 22.19 11.31
N ASN A 117 12.95 22.00 10.57
CA ASN A 117 11.62 22.39 11.00
C ASN A 117 11.03 21.34 11.96
N TYR A 118 11.65 21.17 13.12
CA TYR A 118 11.37 20.05 14.04
C TYR A 118 9.93 20.00 14.56
N GLU A 119 9.32 21.15 14.83
CA GLU A 119 7.92 21.21 15.27
C GLU A 119 6.95 20.72 14.16
N GLN A 120 7.17 21.15 12.92
CA GLN A 120 6.37 20.69 11.78
C GLN A 120 6.60 19.19 11.51
N SER A 121 7.84 18.74 11.62
CA SER A 121 8.19 17.33 11.49
C SER A 121 7.41 16.45 12.48
N LYS A 122 7.38 16.86 13.77
CA LYS A 122 6.63 16.18 14.81
C LYS A 122 5.14 16.05 14.45
N ILE A 123 4.51 17.18 14.08
CA ILE A 123 3.09 17.21 13.71
C ILE A 123 2.80 16.18 12.60
N TRP A 124 3.63 16.14 11.57
CA TRP A 124 3.43 15.23 10.45
C TRP A 124 3.68 13.76 10.78
N TYR A 125 4.63 13.44 11.65
CA TYR A 125 4.78 12.07 12.17
C TYR A 125 3.56 11.67 13.00
N GLU A 126 3.01 12.56 13.82
CA GLU A 126 1.81 12.29 14.60
C GLU A 126 0.57 12.11 13.69
N VAL A 127 0.44 12.86 12.58
CA VAL A 127 -0.59 12.64 11.56
C VAL A 127 -0.45 11.25 10.94
N ALA A 128 0.76 10.84 10.56
CA ALA A 128 1.01 9.52 10.00
C ALA A 128 0.65 8.40 10.97
N LEU A 129 1.04 8.51 12.25
CA LEU A 129 0.75 7.51 13.28
C LEU A 129 -0.71 7.50 13.73
N LYS A 130 -1.43 8.63 13.61
CA LYS A 130 -2.87 8.67 13.81
C LYS A 130 -3.62 7.94 12.69
N ALA A 131 -3.14 8.04 11.45
CA ALA A 131 -3.72 7.37 10.30
C ALA A 131 -3.42 5.86 10.31
N ASP A 132 -2.19 5.47 10.66
CA ASP A 132 -1.77 4.09 10.83
C ASP A 132 -0.83 3.95 12.05
N PRO A 133 -1.36 3.52 13.21
CA PRO A 133 -0.56 3.29 14.42
C PRO A 133 0.50 2.18 14.28
N ASN A 134 0.44 1.40 13.21
CA ASN A 134 1.37 0.32 12.92
C ASN A 134 2.38 0.68 11.80
N HIS A 135 2.41 1.94 11.37
CA HIS A 135 3.33 2.39 10.33
C HIS A 135 4.79 2.40 10.83
N THR A 136 5.46 1.28 10.66
CA THR A 136 6.80 0.99 11.22
C THR A 136 7.84 2.03 10.83
N ARG A 137 7.82 2.49 9.57
CA ARG A 137 8.75 3.54 9.11
C ARG A 137 8.59 4.85 9.87
N THR A 138 7.36 5.26 10.18
CA THR A 138 7.12 6.48 10.95
C THR A 138 7.65 6.35 12.37
N TRP A 139 7.45 5.21 13.03
CA TRP A 139 8.03 4.98 14.35
C TRP A 139 9.56 5.07 14.33
N SER A 140 10.20 4.48 13.31
CA SER A 140 11.66 4.60 13.16
C SER A 140 12.11 6.06 12.97
N TYR A 141 11.47 6.80 12.08
CA TYR A 141 11.84 8.20 11.81
C TYR A 141 11.50 9.14 12.97
N TYR A 142 10.42 8.87 13.70
CA TYR A 142 10.07 9.62 14.89
C TYR A 142 11.05 9.35 16.02
N GLY A 143 11.49 8.12 16.21
CA GLY A 143 12.56 7.77 17.13
C GLY A 143 13.88 8.49 16.80
N MET A 144 14.25 8.61 15.53
CA MET A 144 15.38 9.43 15.11
C MET A 144 15.18 10.91 15.44
N TRP A 145 13.97 11.45 15.22
CA TRP A 145 13.61 12.81 15.63
C TRP A 145 13.76 13.00 17.16
N GLN A 146 13.32 12.02 17.97
CA GLN A 146 13.49 12.04 19.41
C GLN A 146 14.99 12.11 19.80
N MET A 147 15.85 11.37 19.09
CA MET A 147 17.31 11.46 19.31
C MET A 147 17.86 12.86 19.03
N GLU A 148 17.44 13.51 17.94
CA GLU A 148 17.81 14.89 17.58
C GLU A 148 17.36 15.92 18.64
N GLN A 149 16.22 15.64 19.32
CA GLN A 149 15.73 16.46 20.42
C GLN A 149 16.33 16.10 21.80
N GLY A 150 17.31 15.19 21.86
CA GLY A 150 17.91 14.74 23.12
C GLY A 150 17.04 13.76 23.93
N ASN A 151 15.92 13.32 23.40
CA ASN A 151 14.94 12.46 24.07
C ASN A 151 15.26 10.97 23.89
N ARG A 152 16.47 10.54 24.29
CA ARG A 152 16.94 9.16 24.09
C ARG A 152 15.99 8.09 24.66
N LEU A 153 15.36 8.33 25.80
CA LEU A 153 14.43 7.35 26.39
C LEU A 153 13.20 7.11 25.49
N LYS A 154 12.62 8.19 24.94
CA LYS A 154 11.51 8.05 23.98
C LYS A 154 11.94 7.37 22.67
N ALA A 155 13.16 7.63 22.21
CA ALA A 155 13.69 6.91 21.05
C ALA A 155 13.83 5.40 21.29
N LEU A 156 14.16 4.98 22.52
CA LEU A 156 14.19 3.57 22.91
C LEU A 156 12.78 2.97 22.97
N ASP A 157 11.78 3.70 23.44
CA ASP A 157 10.36 3.28 23.41
C ASP A 157 9.88 3.08 21.96
N ASP A 158 10.23 4.03 21.08
CA ASP A 158 9.93 3.93 19.64
C ASP A 158 10.64 2.73 18.98
N LEU A 159 11.91 2.47 19.36
CA LEU A 159 12.64 1.28 18.89
C LEU A 159 11.96 -0.02 19.33
N GLN A 160 11.47 -0.08 20.57
CA GLN A 160 10.71 -1.23 21.05
C GLN A 160 9.40 -1.39 20.25
N LYS A 161 8.71 -0.31 19.95
CA LYS A 161 7.51 -0.34 19.09
C LYS A 161 7.84 -0.87 17.70
N VAL A 162 8.94 -0.41 17.08
CA VAL A 162 9.43 -0.93 15.78
C VAL A 162 9.71 -2.43 15.87
N ASN A 163 10.40 -2.90 16.92
CA ASN A 163 10.68 -4.32 17.12
C ASN A 163 9.40 -5.16 17.20
N LEU A 164 8.41 -4.70 17.95
CA LEU A 164 7.11 -5.38 18.07
C LEU A 164 6.37 -5.46 16.73
N LEU A 165 6.41 -4.40 15.93
CA LEU A 165 5.75 -4.34 14.63
C LEU A 165 6.46 -5.19 13.57
N CYS A 166 7.79 -5.24 13.59
CA CYS A 166 8.58 -6.09 12.70
C CYS A 166 8.53 -7.58 13.09
N GLY A 167 8.27 -7.88 14.36
CA GLY A 167 8.36 -9.24 14.92
C GLY A 167 9.79 -9.78 15.03
N ASN A 168 10.81 -8.97 14.70
CA ASN A 168 12.23 -9.29 14.77
C ASN A 168 13.10 -8.02 14.78
N THR A 169 14.42 -8.19 14.90
CA THR A 169 15.41 -7.10 14.91
C THR A 169 16.14 -6.92 13.58
N ASP A 170 15.72 -7.61 12.54
CA ASP A 170 16.41 -7.67 11.23
C ASP A 170 15.74 -6.76 10.19
N CYS A 171 14.60 -6.15 10.51
CA CYS A 171 13.96 -5.20 9.61
C CYS A 171 14.78 -3.90 9.52
N LYS A 172 14.71 -3.28 8.35
CA LYS A 172 15.46 -2.07 8.04
C LYS A 172 15.21 -0.95 9.04
N GLU A 173 13.97 -0.72 9.40
CA GLU A 173 13.53 0.33 10.32
C GLU A 173 14.11 0.17 11.73
N TYR A 174 14.21 -1.07 12.21
CA TYR A 174 14.85 -1.37 13.50
C TYR A 174 16.35 -1.13 13.43
N ILE A 175 17.03 -1.67 12.41
CA ILE A 175 18.48 -1.56 12.25
C ILE A 175 18.89 -0.09 12.14
N GLU A 176 18.18 0.71 11.34
CA GLU A 176 18.48 2.13 11.14
C GLU A 176 18.31 2.94 12.44
N LEU A 177 17.18 2.79 13.13
CA LEU A 177 16.95 3.51 14.39
C LEU A 177 17.93 3.07 15.47
N LYS A 178 18.20 1.76 15.58
CA LYS A 178 19.17 1.22 16.54
C LYS A 178 20.57 1.79 16.30
N ALA A 179 21.00 1.89 15.05
CA ALA A 179 22.31 2.45 14.71
C ALA A 179 22.43 3.93 15.14
N VAL A 180 21.36 4.70 14.96
CA VAL A 180 21.29 6.09 15.41
C VAL A 180 21.36 6.19 16.94
N ILE A 181 20.59 5.38 17.67
CA ILE A 181 20.57 5.35 19.13
C ILE A 181 21.94 4.94 19.70
N ASP A 182 22.65 4.03 19.03
CA ASP A 182 23.99 3.58 19.41
C ASP A 182 25.11 4.56 19.01
N GLY A 183 24.80 5.64 18.30
CA GLY A 183 25.79 6.60 17.80
C GLY A 183 26.67 6.05 16.66
N LYS A 184 26.19 4.99 15.97
CA LYS A 184 26.88 4.35 14.84
C LYS A 184 26.49 4.93 13.48
N ALA A 185 25.42 5.71 13.45
CA ALA A 185 24.94 6.41 12.27
C ALA A 185 24.49 7.81 12.66
N SER A 186 24.71 8.77 11.73
CA SER A 186 24.10 10.09 11.75
C SER A 186 22.86 10.09 10.85
N TYR A 187 21.93 10.98 11.13
CA TYR A 187 20.66 11.10 10.39
C TYR A 187 20.65 12.29 9.44
#